data_c813eee73b749790029c1cc2f3d87c97
#
_entry.id   c813eee73b749790029c1cc2f3d87c97
#
_cell.length_a   1.000
_cell.length_b   1.000
_cell.length_c   1.000
_cell.angle_alpha   90.00
_cell.angle_beta   90.00
_cell.angle_gamma   90.00
#
_symmetry.space_group_name_H-M   'P 1'
#
loop_
_entity.id
_entity.type
_entity.pdbx_description
1 polymer ?
#
loop_
_entity_poly.entity_id
_entity_poly.type
_entity_poly.pdbx_seq_one_letter_code
_entity_poly.pdbx_strand_id
1 'polypeptide(L)'
;MLHLLPKIFAAIGALLGAMSCYYTVYAIVGLFATRRFAPARRQHRYAIVIAARNEEAVIGRLLESIRLQDYPSELLTVFVVADNCTDGTAQAARSGGAVCYERCDPDHRTKGYALEYLFSCIARDYGTDAFEG
;
A
#
# COMPACT_ATOMS: atom_id res chain seq x y z
N MET A 1 53.14 7.38 7.14
CA MET A 1 51.88 7.38 6.42
C MET A 1 51.52 5.97 5.86
N LEU A 2 52.51 5.24 5.32
CA LEU A 2 52.29 3.92 4.72
C LEU A 2 51.83 2.81 5.72
N HIS A 3 52.23 2.90 7.00
CA HIS A 3 51.83 1.96 8.07
C HIS A 3 50.41 2.13 8.59
N LEU A 4 49.73 3.21 8.23
CA LEU A 4 48.34 3.48 8.69
C LEU A 4 47.32 2.79 7.78
N LEU A 5 47.61 2.65 6.49
CA LEU A 5 46.75 2.05 5.48
C LEU A 5 46.31 0.62 5.86
N PRO A 6 47.23 -0.33 6.19
CA PRO A 6 46.80 -1.71 6.52
C PRO A 6 45.95 -1.75 7.81
N LYS A 7 46.18 -0.87 8.77
CA LYS A 7 45.35 -0.79 9.99
C LYS A 7 43.95 -0.27 9.69
N ILE A 8 43.81 0.70 8.77
CA ILE A 8 42.52 1.21 8.33
C ILE A 8 41.76 0.10 7.59
N PHE A 9 42.39 -0.60 6.67
CA PHE A 9 41.74 -1.72 5.96
C PHE A 9 41.34 -2.86 6.91
N ALA A 10 42.17 -3.19 7.90
CA ALA A 10 41.83 -4.17 8.93
C ALA A 10 40.64 -3.75 9.78
N ALA A 11 40.56 -2.46 10.18
CA ALA A 11 39.44 -1.94 10.93
C ALA A 11 38.12 -1.94 10.12
N ILE A 12 38.20 -1.53 8.84
CA ILE A 12 37.05 -1.60 7.92
C ILE A 12 36.60 -3.04 7.73
N GLY A 13 37.55 -3.97 7.50
CA GLY A 13 37.22 -5.39 7.33
C GLY A 13 36.56 -5.99 8.59
N ALA A 14 37.04 -5.64 9.78
CA ALA A 14 36.45 -6.07 11.04
C ALA A 14 35.03 -5.53 11.21
N LEU A 15 34.79 -4.24 10.88
CA LEU A 15 33.47 -3.60 10.94
C LEU A 15 32.49 -4.28 9.97
N LEU A 16 32.90 -4.50 8.72
CA LEU A 16 32.08 -5.17 7.70
C LEU A 16 31.77 -6.62 8.10
N GLY A 17 32.74 -7.32 8.68
CA GLY A 17 32.55 -8.69 9.19
C GLY A 17 31.55 -8.73 10.34
N ALA A 18 31.62 -7.80 11.28
CA ALA A 18 30.65 -7.68 12.38
C ALA A 18 29.23 -7.37 11.87
N MET A 19 29.11 -6.45 10.91
CA MET A 19 27.81 -6.16 10.28
C MET A 19 27.25 -7.37 9.53
N SER A 20 28.09 -8.09 8.78
CA SER A 20 27.68 -9.30 8.07
C SER A 20 27.18 -10.37 9.03
N CYS A 21 27.90 -10.60 10.13
CA CYS A 21 27.49 -11.54 11.17
C CYS A 21 26.14 -11.14 11.80
N TYR A 22 25.98 -9.86 12.12
CA TYR A 22 24.73 -9.34 12.66
C TYR A 22 23.55 -9.62 11.72
N TYR A 23 23.65 -9.25 10.43
CA TYR A 23 22.57 -9.50 9.45
C TYR A 23 22.31 -10.99 9.21
N THR A 24 23.36 -11.81 9.24
CA THR A 24 23.20 -13.27 9.10
C THR A 24 22.40 -13.84 10.27
N VAL A 25 22.70 -13.44 11.51
CA VAL A 25 21.93 -13.86 12.69
C VAL A 25 20.47 -13.40 12.58
N TYR A 26 20.22 -12.14 12.16
CA TYR A 26 18.87 -11.66 11.96
C TYR A 26 18.12 -12.43 10.87
N ALA A 27 18.77 -12.76 9.76
CA ALA A 27 18.17 -13.57 8.71
C ALA A 27 17.81 -14.97 9.20
N ILE A 28 18.69 -15.62 9.95
CA ILE A 28 18.44 -16.94 10.55
C ILE A 28 17.28 -16.86 11.55
N VAL A 29 17.29 -15.90 12.46
CA VAL A 29 16.18 -15.68 13.41
C VAL A 29 14.88 -15.44 12.67
N GLY A 30 14.89 -14.62 11.60
CA GLY A 30 13.70 -14.33 10.78
C GLY A 30 13.09 -15.57 10.12
N LEU A 31 13.91 -16.56 9.74
CA LEU A 31 13.42 -17.81 9.17
C LEU A 31 12.61 -18.66 10.20
N PHE A 32 12.99 -18.57 11.48
CA PHE A 32 12.35 -19.37 12.54
C PHE A 32 11.33 -18.57 13.37
N ALA A 33 11.50 -17.25 13.47
CA ALA A 33 10.61 -16.36 14.24
C ALA A 33 9.41 -15.87 13.41
N THR A 34 8.67 -16.80 12.79
CA THR A 34 7.40 -16.46 12.14
C THR A 34 6.35 -16.13 13.20
N ARG A 35 5.96 -14.87 13.30
CA ARG A 35 4.83 -14.46 14.13
C ARG A 35 3.55 -15.02 13.52
N ARG A 36 2.94 -16.01 14.15
CA ARG A 36 1.58 -16.43 13.83
C ARG A 36 0.63 -15.56 14.64
N PHE A 37 -0.14 -14.74 13.95
CA PHE A 37 -1.23 -14.01 14.60
C PHE A 37 -2.37 -14.98 14.91
N ALA A 38 -3.03 -14.78 16.04
CA ALA A 38 -4.24 -15.53 16.34
C ALA A 38 -5.31 -15.20 15.28
N PRO A 39 -6.20 -16.16 14.94
CA PRO A 39 -7.31 -15.86 14.05
C PRO A 39 -8.13 -14.67 14.58
N ALA A 40 -8.57 -13.81 13.68
CA ALA A 40 -9.43 -12.70 14.06
C ALA A 40 -10.72 -13.21 14.71
N ARG A 41 -11.09 -12.63 15.86
CA ARG A 41 -12.32 -12.99 16.58
C ARG A 41 -13.58 -12.36 15.97
N ARG A 42 -13.41 -11.28 15.20
CA ARG A 42 -14.48 -10.57 14.50
C ARG A 42 -13.98 -10.19 13.11
N GLN A 43 -14.89 -10.18 12.16
CA GLN A 43 -14.68 -9.65 10.85
C GLN A 43 -15.26 -8.21 10.81
N HIS A 44 -14.51 -7.30 10.25
CA HIS A 44 -14.86 -5.88 10.19
C HIS A 44 -15.17 -5.47 8.74
N ARG A 45 -15.94 -4.43 8.58
CA ARG A 45 -16.17 -3.82 7.27
C ARG A 45 -15.02 -2.88 6.96
N TYR A 46 -14.33 -3.12 5.83
CA TYR A 46 -13.21 -2.30 5.39
C TYR A 46 -13.54 -1.52 4.13
N ALA A 47 -13.09 -0.26 4.10
CA ALA A 47 -12.98 0.54 2.89
C ALA A 47 -11.54 0.50 2.38
N ILE A 48 -11.32 -0.02 1.17
CA ILE A 48 -10.03 0.05 0.50
C ILE A 48 -10.05 1.30 -0.37
N VAL A 49 -9.15 2.24 -0.10
CA VAL A 49 -9.10 3.54 -0.80
C VAL A 49 -7.89 3.60 -1.73
N ILE A 50 -8.13 3.94 -2.98
CA ILE A 50 -7.12 3.97 -4.04
C ILE A 50 -7.19 5.31 -4.76
N ALA A 51 -6.04 6.01 -4.84
CA ALA A 51 -5.89 7.17 -5.71
C ALA A 51 -5.13 6.75 -6.97
N ALA A 52 -5.78 6.86 -8.12
CA ALA A 52 -5.27 6.45 -9.42
C ALA A 52 -5.16 7.66 -10.37
N ARG A 53 -4.08 7.70 -11.16
CA ARG A 53 -3.88 8.70 -12.22
C ARG A 53 -3.29 8.05 -13.46
N ASN A 54 -4.09 7.99 -14.55
CA ASN A 54 -3.70 7.36 -15.80
C ASN A 54 -3.20 5.92 -15.62
N GLU A 55 -4.00 5.11 -14.92
CA GLU A 55 -3.69 3.71 -14.58
C GLU A 55 -4.64 2.73 -15.25
N GLU A 56 -5.26 3.09 -16.36
CA GLU A 56 -6.20 2.25 -17.12
C GLU A 56 -5.69 0.82 -17.34
N ALA A 57 -4.39 0.69 -17.71
CA ALA A 57 -3.79 -0.61 -18.04
C ALA A 57 -3.58 -1.54 -16.83
N VAL A 58 -3.59 -1.01 -15.59
CA VAL A 58 -3.20 -1.78 -14.39
C VAL A 58 -4.29 -1.86 -13.33
N ILE A 59 -5.20 -0.88 -13.26
CA ILE A 59 -6.22 -0.78 -12.22
C ILE A 59 -7.11 -2.03 -12.17
N GLY A 60 -7.48 -2.60 -13.32
CA GLY A 60 -8.32 -3.79 -13.39
C GLY A 60 -7.66 -5.01 -12.73
N ARG A 61 -6.33 -5.20 -12.91
CA ARG A 61 -5.58 -6.29 -12.27
C ARG A 61 -5.46 -6.10 -10.76
N LEU A 62 -5.31 -4.87 -10.30
CA LEU A 62 -5.31 -4.54 -8.87
C LEU A 62 -6.66 -4.90 -8.24
N LEU A 63 -7.77 -4.49 -8.84
CA LEU A 63 -9.12 -4.80 -8.37
C LEU A 63 -9.39 -6.30 -8.33
N GLU A 64 -8.95 -7.03 -9.35
CA GLU A 64 -9.04 -8.49 -9.36
C GLU A 64 -8.21 -9.12 -8.23
N SER A 65 -7.01 -8.63 -7.95
CA SER A 65 -6.20 -9.14 -6.85
C SER A 65 -6.82 -8.87 -5.47
N ILE A 66 -7.56 -7.77 -5.32
CA ILE A 66 -8.32 -7.45 -4.10
C ILE A 66 -9.50 -8.43 -3.96
N ARG A 67 -10.20 -8.70 -5.06
CA ARG A 67 -11.32 -9.65 -5.09
C ARG A 67 -10.93 -11.08 -4.74
N LEU A 68 -9.69 -11.47 -5.04
CA LEU A 68 -9.13 -12.80 -4.75
C LEU A 68 -8.57 -12.92 -3.32
N GLN A 69 -8.69 -11.90 -2.46
CA GLN A 69 -8.26 -11.98 -1.07
C GLN A 69 -9.13 -12.97 -0.28
N ASP A 70 -8.51 -13.66 0.67
CA ASP A 70 -9.21 -14.54 1.61
C ASP A 70 -9.91 -13.71 2.70
N TYR A 71 -10.91 -12.95 2.28
CA TYR A 71 -11.77 -12.13 3.15
C TYR A 71 -13.17 -12.04 2.53
N PRO A 72 -14.26 -12.04 3.33
CA PRO A 72 -15.62 -11.94 2.81
C PRO A 72 -15.81 -10.69 1.95
N SER A 73 -16.18 -10.88 0.69
CA SER A 73 -16.30 -9.80 -0.30
C SER A 73 -17.35 -8.76 0.07
N GLU A 74 -18.39 -9.17 0.79
CA GLU A 74 -19.46 -8.30 1.30
C GLU A 74 -19.00 -7.34 2.41
N LEU A 75 -17.84 -7.61 3.01
CA LEU A 75 -17.22 -6.77 4.02
C LEU A 75 -16.10 -5.88 3.46
N LEU A 76 -15.79 -6.00 2.16
CA LEU A 76 -14.81 -5.17 1.47
C LEU A 76 -15.50 -4.24 0.48
N THR A 77 -15.34 -2.94 0.64
CA THR A 77 -15.75 -1.97 -0.36
C THR A 77 -14.52 -1.25 -0.91
N VAL A 78 -14.36 -1.26 -2.24
CA VAL A 78 -13.23 -0.60 -2.88
C VAL A 78 -13.67 0.74 -3.44
N PHE A 79 -13.00 1.80 -3.02
CA PHE A 79 -13.20 3.16 -3.49
C PHE A 79 -11.97 3.62 -4.27
N VAL A 80 -12.20 4.17 -5.45
CA VAL A 80 -11.16 4.71 -6.31
C VAL A 80 -11.43 6.18 -6.56
N VAL A 81 -10.43 7.02 -6.45
CA VAL A 81 -10.47 8.37 -7.03
C VAL A 81 -9.59 8.40 -8.29
N ALA A 82 -10.22 8.62 -9.45
CA ALA A 82 -9.53 8.89 -10.70
C ALA A 82 -9.17 10.40 -10.70
N ASP A 83 -7.92 10.71 -10.30
CA ASP A 83 -7.47 12.08 -10.09
C ASP A 83 -6.75 12.64 -11.32
N ASN A 84 -7.34 13.66 -11.94
CA ASN A 84 -6.80 14.30 -13.13
C ASN A 84 -6.44 13.28 -14.24
N CYS A 85 -7.26 12.27 -14.45
CA CYS A 85 -7.07 11.27 -15.49
C CYS A 85 -7.45 11.82 -16.87
N THR A 86 -6.70 11.39 -17.88
CA THR A 86 -6.93 11.69 -19.30
C THR A 86 -7.21 10.42 -20.12
N ASP A 87 -7.19 9.25 -19.46
CA ASP A 87 -7.42 7.93 -20.04
C ASP A 87 -8.69 7.27 -19.47
N GLY A 88 -8.90 5.99 -19.77
CA GLY A 88 -10.04 5.20 -19.31
C GLY A 88 -9.95 4.68 -17.87
N THR A 89 -9.07 5.21 -17.00
CA THR A 89 -8.88 4.74 -15.61
C THR A 89 -10.21 4.65 -14.84
N ALA A 90 -11.04 5.68 -14.89
CA ALA A 90 -12.32 5.70 -14.16
C ALA A 90 -13.28 4.62 -14.66
N GLN A 91 -13.36 4.42 -15.98
CA GLN A 91 -14.17 3.37 -16.59
C GLN A 91 -13.67 1.97 -16.22
N ALA A 92 -12.37 1.76 -16.28
CA ALA A 92 -11.74 0.49 -15.88
C ALA A 92 -11.97 0.17 -14.41
N ALA A 93 -11.89 1.17 -13.51
CA ALA A 93 -12.19 1.02 -12.09
C ALA A 93 -13.65 0.58 -11.85
N ARG A 94 -14.61 1.24 -12.49
CA ARG A 94 -16.03 0.86 -12.38
C ARG A 94 -16.30 -0.53 -12.92
N SER A 95 -15.71 -0.88 -14.06
CA SER A 95 -15.82 -2.21 -14.65
C SER A 95 -15.23 -3.31 -13.76
N GLY A 96 -14.21 -2.98 -12.95
CA GLY A 96 -13.64 -3.86 -11.94
C GLY A 96 -14.43 -3.95 -10.63
N GLY A 97 -15.61 -3.28 -10.54
CA GLY A 97 -16.50 -3.33 -9.38
C GLY A 97 -16.19 -2.32 -8.28
N ALA A 98 -15.29 -1.36 -8.51
CA ALA A 98 -15.00 -0.30 -7.54
C ALA A 98 -16.01 0.86 -7.65
N VAL A 99 -16.30 1.49 -6.50
CA VAL A 99 -16.97 2.80 -6.45
C VAL A 99 -15.94 3.84 -6.86
N CYS A 100 -16.13 4.47 -8.03
CA CYS A 100 -15.14 5.39 -8.59
C CYS A 100 -15.65 6.82 -8.63
N TYR A 101 -14.92 7.71 -7.97
CA TYR A 101 -15.08 9.15 -8.03
C TYR A 101 -14.03 9.76 -8.97
N GLU A 102 -14.43 10.77 -9.72
CA GLU A 102 -13.54 11.50 -10.61
C GLU A 102 -13.26 12.89 -10.03
N ARG A 103 -11.99 13.28 -10.05
CA ARG A 103 -11.54 14.58 -9.59
C ARG A 103 -10.68 15.23 -10.69
N CYS A 104 -11.02 16.45 -11.04
CA CYS A 104 -10.23 17.28 -11.97
C CYS A 104 -9.87 18.57 -11.26
N ASP A 105 -8.64 18.67 -10.77
CA ASP A 105 -8.10 19.84 -10.09
C ASP A 105 -6.61 19.99 -10.47
N PRO A 106 -6.29 20.83 -11.47
CA PRO A 106 -4.93 20.96 -11.96
C PRO A 106 -3.99 21.67 -10.98
N ASP A 107 -4.51 22.38 -9.99
CA ASP A 107 -3.71 23.16 -9.05
C ASP A 107 -3.24 22.32 -7.86
N HIS A 108 -4.01 21.28 -7.48
CA HIS A 108 -3.72 20.42 -6.33
C HIS A 108 -3.55 18.95 -6.76
N ARG A 109 -2.40 18.64 -7.39
CA ARG A 109 -2.16 17.34 -8.05
C ARG A 109 -1.50 16.26 -7.16
N THR A 110 -1.42 16.45 -5.85
CA THR A 110 -0.80 15.44 -5.00
C THR A 110 -1.77 14.35 -4.59
N LYS A 111 -1.23 13.15 -4.30
CA LYS A 111 -2.00 12.01 -3.78
C LYS A 111 -2.78 12.38 -2.50
N GLY A 112 -2.23 13.28 -1.67
CA GLY A 112 -2.90 13.75 -0.45
C GLY A 112 -4.23 14.41 -0.74
N TYR A 113 -4.26 15.38 -1.67
CA TYR A 113 -5.50 16.05 -2.07
C TYR A 113 -6.52 15.10 -2.72
N ALA A 114 -6.05 14.14 -3.51
CA ALA A 114 -6.91 13.13 -4.11
C ALA A 114 -7.58 12.26 -3.04
N LEU A 115 -6.83 11.82 -2.04
CA LEU A 115 -7.37 11.03 -0.93
C LEU A 115 -8.29 11.84 -0.02
N GLU A 116 -7.97 13.11 0.28
CA GLU A 116 -8.84 14.01 1.04
C GLU A 116 -10.19 14.19 0.36
N TYR A 117 -10.18 14.42 -0.95
CA TYR A 117 -11.41 14.47 -1.75
C TYR A 117 -12.18 13.14 -1.68
N LEU A 118 -11.50 12.00 -1.81
CA LEU A 118 -12.13 10.69 -1.74
C LEU A 118 -12.78 10.45 -0.37
N PHE A 119 -12.08 10.76 0.73
CA PHE A 119 -12.64 10.64 2.07
C PHE A 119 -13.87 11.54 2.26
N SER A 120 -13.86 12.76 1.73
CA SER A 120 -15.03 13.64 1.80
C SER A 120 -16.23 13.08 1.03
N CYS A 121 -16.00 12.46 -0.12
CA CYS A 121 -17.05 11.78 -0.89
C CYS A 121 -17.61 10.56 -0.14
N ILE A 122 -16.74 9.73 0.43
CA ILE A 122 -17.15 8.55 1.22
C ILE A 122 -17.96 8.97 2.44
N ALA A 123 -17.49 9.97 3.20
CA ALA A 123 -18.21 10.48 4.38
C ALA A 123 -19.58 11.04 4.03
N ARG A 124 -19.70 11.73 2.89
CA ARG A 124 -20.98 12.26 2.41
C ARG A 124 -21.96 11.17 2.01
N ASP A 125 -21.50 10.14 1.29
CA ASP A 125 -22.37 9.16 0.63
C ASP A 125 -22.66 7.94 1.51
N TYR A 126 -21.76 7.59 2.44
CA TYR A 126 -21.84 6.42 3.31
C TYR A 126 -21.92 6.75 4.81
N GLY A 127 -21.57 7.99 5.20
CA GLY A 127 -21.44 8.38 6.61
C GLY A 127 -20.07 8.01 7.20
N THR A 128 -19.74 8.64 8.32
CA THR A 128 -18.43 8.46 9.00
C THR A 128 -18.31 7.10 9.71
N ASP A 129 -19.42 6.46 10.04
CA ASP A 129 -19.46 5.23 10.84
C ASP A 129 -19.71 3.97 9.99
N ALA A 130 -19.69 4.10 8.66
CA ALA A 130 -19.99 2.99 7.76
C ALA A 130 -18.91 1.90 7.75
N PHE A 131 -17.68 2.25 8.12
CA PHE A 131 -16.53 1.35 8.12
C PHE A 131 -15.84 1.41 9.49
N GLU A 132 -15.49 0.21 10.00
CA GLU A 132 -14.77 0.05 11.26
C GLU A 132 -13.27 -0.04 10.93
N GLY A 133 -12.47 0.97 11.29
CA GLY A 133 -11.02 0.95 11.06
C GLY A 133 -10.33 2.07 11.79
#